data_1549e9914dc667d664475913a42bbcd2
#
_entry.id   1549e9914dc667d664475913a42bbcd2
#
_cell.length_a   1.000
_cell.length_b   1.000
_cell.length_c   1.000
_cell.angle_alpha   90.00
_cell.angle_beta   90.00
_cell.angle_gamma   90.00
#
_symmetry.space_group_name_H-M   'P 1'
#
loop_
_entity.id
_entity.type
_entity.pdbx_description
1 polymer ?
#
loop_
_entity_poly.entity_id
_entity_poly.type
_entity_poly.pdbx_seq_one_letter_code
_entity_poly.pdbx_strand_id
1 'polypeptide(L)'
;MAQKHISIKLWFEEGEKFKTFIAPRTNTKTLIEALRLNAEAEKTAEDLEKSIKTLEKQIQFIVKIFRDQFTYDEFTDGLQSFEVTKEVSRILSEVAGYKEIEEADQDFLPEQTEKSTHTKEAFSK
;
A
#
# COMPACT_ATOMS: atom_id res chain seq x y z
N MET A 1 -9.87 -3.52 22.94
CA MET A 1 -9.80 -3.63 21.53
C MET A 1 -8.47 -3.23 20.99
N ALA A 2 -7.91 -4.05 20.16
CA ALA A 2 -6.60 -3.76 19.64
C ALA A 2 -6.65 -2.66 18.62
N GLN A 3 -5.71 -1.75 18.67
CA GLN A 3 -5.62 -0.73 17.71
C GLN A 3 -4.93 -1.23 16.49
N LYS A 4 -5.41 -0.85 15.35
CA LYS A 4 -4.76 -1.23 14.13
C LYS A 4 -3.65 -0.25 13.82
N HIS A 5 -2.50 -0.76 13.51
CA HIS A 5 -1.35 0.06 13.18
C HIS A 5 -0.90 -0.21 11.76
N ILE A 6 -0.40 0.83 11.12
CA ILE A 6 0.19 0.70 9.80
C ILE A 6 1.67 0.47 10.03
N SER A 7 2.20 -0.58 9.45
CA SER A 7 3.60 -0.91 9.65
C SER A 7 4.26 -1.32 8.36
N ILE A 8 5.59 -1.29 8.35
CA ILE A 8 6.36 -1.74 7.21
C ILE A 8 7.64 -2.37 7.71
N LYS A 9 8.12 -3.36 6.97
CA LYS A 9 9.37 -4.04 7.30
C LYS A 9 10.36 -3.76 6.19
N LEU A 10 11.51 -3.21 6.56
CA LEU A 10 12.55 -2.87 5.59
C LEU A 10 13.82 -3.62 5.91
N TRP A 11 14.53 -4.00 4.87
CA TRP A 11 15.82 -4.68 5.02
C TRP A 11 16.94 -3.66 5.13
N PHE A 12 17.86 -3.90 6.02
CA PHE A 12 19.05 -3.07 6.17
C PHE A 12 20.28 -3.93 5.99
N GLU A 13 21.09 -3.57 5.04
CA GLU A 13 22.32 -4.28 4.78
C GLU A 13 23.24 -4.22 5.96
N GLU A 14 23.31 -3.07 6.58
CA GLU A 14 24.05 -2.91 7.77
C GLU A 14 23.39 -3.71 8.86
N GLY A 15 24.03 -4.74 9.36
CA GLY A 15 23.43 -5.62 10.34
C GLY A 15 22.67 -6.76 9.71
N GLU A 16 22.48 -6.74 8.41
CA GLU A 16 21.81 -7.82 7.67
C GLU A 16 20.54 -8.26 8.36
N LYS A 17 19.61 -7.33 8.50
CA LYS A 17 18.39 -7.66 9.21
C LYS A 17 17.23 -6.79 8.74
N PHE A 18 16.04 -7.27 9.04
CA PHE A 18 14.84 -6.47 8.79
C PHE A 18 14.51 -5.66 10.03
N LYS A 19 14.01 -4.45 9.81
CA LYS A 19 13.47 -3.65 10.90
C LYS A 19 12.02 -3.33 10.59
N THR A 20 11.18 -3.41 11.60
CA THR A 20 9.76 -3.10 11.45
C THR A 20 9.51 -1.70 12.01
N PHE A 21 8.83 -0.88 11.23
CA PHE A 21 8.47 0.46 11.65
C PHE A 21 6.97 0.56 11.76
N ILE A 22 6.49 1.32 12.72
CA ILE A 22 5.06 1.49 12.95
C ILE A 22 4.74 2.96 12.84
N ALA A 23 3.74 3.29 12.02
CA ALA A 23 3.33 4.67 11.84
C ALA A 23 2.50 5.14 13.02
N PRO A 24 2.68 6.39 13.44
CA PRO A 24 1.77 6.95 14.46
C PRO A 24 0.39 7.17 13.86
N ARG A 25 -0.51 7.63 14.69
CA ARG A 25 -1.89 7.86 14.25
C ARG A 25 -1.91 8.81 13.07
N THR A 26 -2.79 8.52 12.12
CA THR A 26 -2.99 9.41 10.99
C THR A 26 -4.33 10.12 11.16
N ASN A 27 -4.49 11.23 10.47
CA ASN A 27 -5.70 12.03 10.60
C ASN A 27 -6.40 12.18 9.25
N THR A 28 -7.46 12.99 9.25
CA THR A 28 -8.27 13.17 8.03
C THR A 28 -7.46 13.79 6.89
N LYS A 29 -6.57 14.71 7.21
CA LYS A 29 -5.74 15.30 6.16
C LYS A 29 -4.90 14.23 5.48
N THR A 30 -4.38 13.30 6.27
CA THR A 30 -3.59 12.21 5.73
C THR A 30 -4.44 11.32 4.83
N LEU A 31 -5.67 11.06 5.24
CA LEU A 31 -6.60 10.28 4.43
C LEU A 31 -6.83 10.96 3.07
N ILE A 32 -7.09 12.25 3.09
CA ILE A 32 -7.36 12.97 1.86
C ILE A 32 -6.15 12.93 0.93
N GLU A 33 -4.98 13.08 1.51
CA GLU A 33 -3.76 13.05 0.72
C GLU A 33 -3.56 11.67 0.07
N ALA A 34 -3.83 10.62 0.82
CA ALA A 34 -3.72 9.26 0.28
C ALA A 34 -4.69 9.05 -0.89
N LEU A 35 -5.92 9.54 -0.73
CA LEU A 35 -6.91 9.38 -1.79
C LEU A 35 -6.50 10.16 -3.04
N ARG A 36 -5.93 11.34 -2.87
CA ARG A 36 -5.47 12.11 -4.01
C ARG A 36 -4.33 11.42 -4.74
N LEU A 37 -3.42 10.83 -3.98
CA LEU A 37 -2.31 10.11 -4.60
C LEU A 37 -2.79 8.88 -5.36
N ASN A 38 -3.78 8.19 -4.82
CA ASN A 38 -4.34 7.05 -5.54
C ASN A 38 -5.02 7.49 -6.83
N ALA A 39 -5.76 8.59 -6.79
CA ALA A 39 -6.42 9.10 -7.97
C ALA A 39 -5.40 9.54 -9.01
N GLU A 40 -4.32 10.17 -8.55
CA GLU A 40 -3.28 10.60 -9.47
C GLU A 40 -2.60 9.41 -10.14
N ALA A 41 -2.40 8.34 -9.38
CA ALA A 41 -1.79 7.14 -9.92
C ALA A 41 -2.65 6.55 -11.04
N GLU A 42 -3.95 6.56 -10.88
CA GLU A 42 -4.84 6.06 -11.91
C GLU A 42 -4.82 6.95 -13.14
N LYS A 43 -4.79 8.26 -12.94
CA LYS A 43 -4.78 9.18 -14.05
C LYS A 43 -3.51 9.09 -14.87
N THR A 44 -2.40 8.78 -14.24
CA THR A 44 -1.10 8.81 -14.91
C THR A 44 -0.63 7.42 -15.32
N ALA A 45 -1.47 6.42 -15.16
CA ALA A 45 -1.04 5.03 -15.35
C ALA A 45 -0.48 4.75 -16.73
N GLU A 46 -0.94 5.47 -17.74
CA GLU A 46 -0.51 5.20 -19.10
C GLU A 46 0.66 6.07 -19.55
N ASP A 47 1.11 6.98 -18.70
CA ASP A 47 2.23 7.85 -19.02
C ASP A 47 3.38 7.47 -18.10
N LEU A 48 4.42 6.86 -18.65
CA LEU A 48 5.50 6.33 -17.84
C LEU A 48 6.17 7.39 -16.98
N GLU A 49 6.50 8.54 -17.54
CA GLU A 49 7.18 9.56 -16.76
C GLU A 49 6.32 10.08 -15.62
N LYS A 50 5.04 10.27 -15.90
CA LYS A 50 4.15 10.75 -14.85
C LYS A 50 3.91 9.67 -13.80
N SER A 51 3.84 8.41 -14.22
CA SER A 51 3.71 7.31 -13.27
C SER A 51 4.90 7.24 -12.32
N ILE A 52 6.09 7.44 -12.85
CA ILE A 52 7.29 7.43 -12.00
C ILE A 52 7.22 8.56 -10.99
N LYS A 53 6.84 9.75 -11.42
CA LYS A 53 6.74 10.87 -10.50
C LYS A 53 5.69 10.63 -9.44
N THR A 54 4.57 10.03 -9.82
CA THR A 54 3.53 9.71 -8.86
C THR A 54 4.03 8.71 -7.84
N LEU A 55 4.75 7.69 -8.30
CA LEU A 55 5.31 6.71 -7.37
C LEU A 55 6.27 7.37 -6.38
N GLU A 56 7.09 8.29 -6.87
CA GLU A 56 8.00 9.00 -5.99
C GLU A 56 7.25 9.80 -4.93
N LYS A 57 6.15 10.45 -5.34
CA LYS A 57 5.33 11.18 -4.40
C LYS A 57 4.69 10.26 -3.36
N GLN A 58 4.26 9.10 -3.80
CA GLN A 58 3.67 8.13 -2.89
C GLN A 58 4.68 7.65 -1.86
N ILE A 59 5.92 7.41 -2.29
CA ILE A 59 6.97 7.00 -1.36
C ILE A 59 7.28 8.12 -0.38
N GLN A 60 7.35 9.35 -0.86
CA GLN A 60 7.59 10.48 0.03
C GLN A 60 6.48 10.64 1.05
N PHE A 61 5.25 10.41 0.62
CA PHE A 61 4.11 10.45 1.53
C PHE A 61 4.24 9.39 2.62
N ILE A 62 4.68 8.18 2.23
CA ILE A 62 4.86 7.10 3.20
C ILE A 62 5.94 7.47 4.23
N VAL A 63 7.05 8.01 3.76
CA VAL A 63 8.10 8.45 4.68
C VAL A 63 7.53 9.48 5.66
N LYS A 64 6.69 10.36 5.16
CA LYS A 64 6.10 11.40 5.99
C LYS A 64 5.15 10.84 7.04
N ILE A 65 4.32 9.88 6.69
CA ILE A 65 3.38 9.34 7.68
C ILE A 65 4.08 8.52 8.74
N PHE A 66 5.27 8.01 8.43
CA PHE A 66 6.08 7.32 9.43
C PHE A 66 6.98 8.30 10.19
N ARG A 67 6.79 9.61 9.94
CA ARG A 67 7.50 10.68 10.65
C ARG A 67 9.00 10.54 10.56
N ASP A 68 9.46 10.20 9.36
CA ASP A 68 10.88 10.14 9.07
C ASP A 68 11.64 9.12 9.91
N GLN A 69 10.95 8.06 10.32
CA GLN A 69 11.63 6.97 11.00
C GLN A 69 12.64 6.30 10.08
N PHE A 70 12.46 6.46 8.78
CA PHE A 70 13.41 6.01 7.78
C PHE A 70 13.38 7.04 6.66
N THR A 71 14.40 7.02 5.82
CA THR A 71 14.49 7.96 4.72
C THR A 71 13.90 7.35 3.44
N TYR A 72 13.73 8.21 2.44
CA TYR A 72 13.31 7.75 1.12
C TYR A 72 14.26 6.66 0.62
N ASP A 73 15.56 6.90 0.76
CA ASP A 73 16.55 5.93 0.29
C ASP A 73 16.47 4.63 1.07
N GLU A 74 16.27 4.71 2.37
CA GLU A 74 16.13 3.50 3.18
C GLU A 74 14.90 2.70 2.77
N PHE A 75 13.83 3.39 2.41
CA PHE A 75 12.63 2.71 1.93
C PHE A 75 12.92 1.99 0.62
N THR A 76 13.53 2.71 -0.32
CA THR A 76 13.75 2.14 -1.64
C THR A 76 14.82 1.06 -1.63
N ASP A 77 15.82 1.20 -0.77
CA ASP A 77 16.85 0.18 -0.65
C ASP A 77 16.38 -1.02 0.16
N GLY A 78 15.44 -0.80 1.03
CA GLY A 78 14.98 -1.84 1.96
C GLY A 78 13.92 -2.77 1.42
N LEU A 79 13.46 -2.54 0.20
CA LEU A 79 12.47 -3.40 -0.45
C LEU A 79 13.03 -3.88 -1.77
N GLN A 80 12.69 -5.10 -2.13
CA GLN A 80 13.07 -5.58 -3.44
C GLN A 80 12.19 -4.91 -4.47
N SER A 81 12.73 -4.74 -5.67
CA SER A 81 12.03 -3.97 -6.69
C SER A 81 10.62 -4.47 -6.95
N PHE A 82 10.42 -5.78 -6.93
CA PHE A 82 9.08 -6.31 -7.20
C PHE A 82 8.12 -6.16 -6.02
N GLU A 83 8.62 -5.72 -4.87
CA GLU A 83 7.77 -5.51 -3.69
C GLU A 83 7.29 -4.08 -3.55
N VAL A 84 7.95 -3.14 -4.21
CA VAL A 84 7.70 -1.72 -3.95
C VAL A 84 6.26 -1.32 -4.24
N THR A 85 5.78 -1.64 -5.42
CA THR A 85 4.43 -1.23 -5.80
C THR A 85 3.39 -1.85 -4.89
N LYS A 86 3.60 -3.10 -4.54
CA LYS A 86 2.68 -3.80 -3.66
C LYS A 86 2.64 -3.15 -2.28
N GLU A 87 3.81 -2.83 -1.72
CA GLU A 87 3.85 -2.24 -0.39
C GLU A 87 3.28 -0.82 -0.40
N VAL A 88 3.57 -0.05 -1.44
CA VAL A 88 3.01 1.29 -1.55
C VAL A 88 1.49 1.22 -1.59
N SER A 89 0.95 0.33 -2.42
CA SER A 89 -0.51 0.18 -2.51
C SER A 89 -1.11 -0.26 -1.20
N ARG A 90 -0.46 -1.20 -0.52
CA ARG A 90 -0.96 -1.69 0.75
C ARG A 90 -1.05 -0.56 1.78
N ILE A 91 0.03 0.21 1.89
CA ILE A 91 0.06 1.26 2.91
C ILE A 91 -0.96 2.34 2.60
N LEU A 92 -1.07 2.76 1.34
CA LEU A 92 -2.05 3.76 0.99
C LEU A 92 -3.46 3.27 1.25
N SER A 93 -3.72 1.99 0.99
CA SER A 93 -5.03 1.43 1.27
C SER A 93 -5.32 1.41 2.76
N GLU A 94 -4.32 1.08 3.56
CA GLU A 94 -4.51 1.05 5.01
C GLU A 94 -4.75 2.45 5.56
N VAL A 95 -4.05 3.45 5.03
CA VAL A 95 -4.30 4.83 5.42
C VAL A 95 -5.74 5.23 5.10
N ALA A 96 -6.24 4.77 3.97
CA ALA A 96 -7.60 5.09 3.54
C ALA A 96 -8.65 4.27 4.26
N GLY A 97 -8.23 3.34 5.09
CA GLY A 97 -9.20 2.54 5.85
C GLY A 97 -9.65 1.27 5.20
N TYR A 98 -9.08 0.91 4.05
CA TYR A 98 -9.44 -0.34 3.40
C TYR A 98 -8.60 -1.46 3.97
N LYS A 99 -9.24 -2.59 4.22
CA LYS A 99 -8.52 -3.76 4.60
C LYS A 99 -8.11 -4.47 3.37
N GLU A 100 -7.28 -5.47 3.55
CA GLU A 100 -6.92 -6.28 2.46
C GLU A 100 -8.11 -6.99 1.97
N ILE A 101 -8.56 -6.62 0.82
CA ILE A 101 -9.79 -7.04 0.30
C ILE A 101 -9.89 -8.49 0.07
N GLU A 102 -8.81 -9.13 -0.31
CA GLU A 102 -8.82 -10.52 -0.54
C GLU A 102 -9.24 -11.30 0.62
N GLU A 103 -8.77 -10.93 1.81
CA GLU A 103 -9.14 -11.64 2.99
C GLU A 103 -10.59 -11.46 3.29
N ALA A 104 -11.07 -10.26 3.14
CA ALA A 104 -12.44 -10.00 3.46
C ALA A 104 -13.35 -10.69 2.49
N ASP A 105 -13.01 -10.69 1.25
CA ASP A 105 -13.87 -11.27 0.26
C ASP A 105 -14.01 -12.74 0.42
N GLN A 106 -12.99 -13.40 0.83
CA GLN A 106 -13.09 -14.82 1.03
C GLN A 106 -14.11 -15.18 2.05
N ASP A 107 -14.35 -14.31 2.97
CA ASP A 107 -15.32 -14.57 3.99
C ASP A 107 -16.70 -14.28 3.58
N PHE A 108 -16.98 -13.32 2.75
CA PHE A 108 -18.24 -12.99 2.48
C PHE A 108 -18.74 -13.31 1.18
N LEU A 109 -17.98 -13.45 0.21
CA LEU A 109 -18.49 -13.65 -1.02
C LEU A 109 -19.00 -14.88 -1.25
N PRO A 110 -20.02 -15.08 -1.22
CA PRO A 110 -20.52 -16.28 -1.56
C PRO A 110 -20.98 -16.08 -2.91
N GLU A 111 -20.95 -15.61 -3.29
CA GLU A 111 -21.15 -15.39 -4.14
C GLU A 111 -21.23 -14.77 -4.99
N GLN A 112 -21.25 -14.45 -5.33
CA GLN A 112 -20.96 -13.75 -6.06
C GLN A 112 -20.57 -13.83 -6.85
N THR A 113 -20.45 -14.25 -6.62
CA THR A 113 -20.06 -14.26 -7.42
C THR A 113 -19.76 -14.44 -8.21
N GLU A 114 -19.74 -14.84 -8.16
CA GLU A 114 -19.42 -14.97 -8.90
C GLU A 114 -18.95 -14.99 -9.58
N LYS A 115 -19.06 -15.16 -9.45
CA LYS A 115 -18.61 -15.08 -10.10
C LYS A 115 -18.10 -15.15 -10.62
N SER A 116 -18.35 -15.35 -10.19
CA SER A 116 -17.86 -15.39 -10.70
C SER A 116 -17.38 -15.51 -11.09
N THR A 117 -17.51 -15.82 -10.86
CA THR A 117 -17.07 -16.00 -11.24
C THR A 117 -16.60 -16.04 -11.60
N HIS A 118 -16.88 -16.25 -11.49
CA HIS A 118 -16.51 -16.24 -11.89
C HIS A 118 -16.14 -16.41 -12.14
N THR A 119 -16.12 -16.88 -11.67
CA THR A 119 -15.85 -17.07 -11.92
C THR A 119 -15.63 -17.32 -12.23
N LYS A 120 -15.62 -17.63 -12.04
CA LYS A 120 -15.47 -17.79 -12.33
C LYS A 120 -15.38 -18.11 -12.73
N GLU A 121 -15.61 -18.42 -12.33
CA GLU A 121 -15.61 -18.57 -12.67
C GLU A 121 -15.43 -18.59 -12.85
N ALA A 122 -15.84 -18.89 -12.59
CA ALA A 122 -15.73 -18.87 -12.75
C ALA A 122 -15.52 -18.88 -12.74
N PHE A 123 -15.75 -18.80 -12.55
CA PHE A 123 -15.72 -18.69 -12.62
C PHE A 123 -15.79 -19.12 -12.84
N SER A 124 -15.85 -19.77 -12.37
CA SER A 124 -15.98 -20.11 -12.60
C SER A 124 -16.02 -20.43 -12.92
N LYS A 125 -16.39 -20.53 -12.65
CA LYS A 125 -16.48 -20.58 -12.91
C LYS A 125 -16.23 -20.73 -13.30
#